data_f4f249e0da60b6a935c95bd2a502eeab
#
_entry.id   f4f249e0da60b6a935c95bd2a502eeab
#
_cell.length_a   1.000
_cell.length_b   1.000
_cell.length_c   1.000
_cell.angle_alpha   90.00
_cell.angle_beta   90.00
_cell.angle_gamma   90.00
#
_symmetry.space_group_name_H-M   'P 1'
#
loop_
_entity.id
_entity.type
_entity.pdbx_description
1 polymer ?
#
loop_
_entity_poly.entity_id
_entity_poly.type
_entity_poly.pdbx_seq_one_letter_code
_entity_poly.pdbx_strand_id
1 'polypeptide(L)'
;MNAAEAAERLLGRQVAATRRLGGGDLSAVFRLTLRGGEALIAKQAANAVAEAAMLRAIGATGAPAPEVLAAEGEWLLMEAIETDGAVGDAWPDLAHMLGRLHAATAPDYGWPTEHDFGPVRIENRPAPDWPLFWAERRLLCHLPFLSPDLGRRIARLADRLADHLPARPAAALLHGDLWGGNVLVAGKRVAALIDPACYHGDREVDVAMLTLFDRPPRFFLESLGLDSGWPERQPIYRLWPLLVHLRLFGDSYANFVETALRAVGF
;
A
#
# COMPACT_ATOMS: atom_id res chain seq x y z
N MET A 1 -27.80 -0.06 1.08
CA MET A 1 -27.56 -0.22 -0.39
C MET A 1 -26.59 -1.37 -0.56
N ASN A 2 -26.94 -2.38 -1.37
CA ASN A 2 -26.08 -3.50 -1.71
C ASN A 2 -25.21 -3.19 -2.95
N ALA A 3 -24.30 -4.11 -3.32
CA ALA A 3 -23.36 -3.88 -4.42
C ALA A 3 -24.04 -3.69 -5.79
N ALA A 4 -25.14 -4.42 -6.07
CA ALA A 4 -25.87 -4.27 -7.32
C ALA A 4 -26.60 -2.92 -7.38
N GLU A 5 -27.29 -2.55 -6.31
CA GLU A 5 -27.94 -1.24 -6.19
C GLU A 5 -26.94 -0.07 -6.33
N ALA A 6 -25.73 -0.22 -5.77
CA ALA A 6 -24.67 0.78 -5.91
C ALA A 6 -24.24 0.93 -7.38
N ALA A 7 -24.03 -0.18 -8.09
CA ALA A 7 -23.65 -0.15 -9.50
C ALA A 7 -24.78 0.42 -10.39
N GLU A 8 -26.01 0.03 -10.15
CA GLU A 8 -27.16 0.56 -10.88
C GLU A 8 -27.34 2.05 -10.67
N ARG A 9 -27.18 2.52 -9.43
CA ARG A 9 -27.28 3.95 -9.10
C ARG A 9 -26.14 4.78 -9.69
N LEU A 10 -24.90 4.30 -9.56
CA LEU A 10 -23.72 5.09 -9.92
C LEU A 10 -23.37 5.04 -11.40
N LEU A 11 -23.69 3.93 -12.07
CA LEU A 11 -23.36 3.73 -13.49
C LEU A 11 -24.59 3.74 -14.42
N GLY A 12 -25.81 3.65 -13.87
CA GLY A 12 -27.03 3.50 -14.67
C GLY A 12 -27.13 2.15 -15.41
N ARG A 13 -26.35 1.12 -14.94
CA ARG A 13 -26.21 -0.17 -15.63
C ARG A 13 -26.80 -1.28 -14.78
N GLN A 14 -27.67 -2.11 -15.39
CA GLN A 14 -28.34 -3.21 -14.69
C GLN A 14 -27.40 -4.39 -14.44
N VAL A 15 -27.43 -4.90 -13.21
CA VAL A 15 -26.65 -6.06 -12.76
C VAL A 15 -27.45 -7.34 -12.97
N ALA A 16 -26.86 -8.33 -13.64
CA ALA A 16 -27.43 -9.65 -13.87
C ALA A 16 -27.06 -10.65 -12.77
N ALA A 17 -25.82 -10.55 -12.23
CA ALA A 17 -25.34 -11.43 -11.17
C ALA A 17 -24.34 -10.71 -10.25
N THR A 18 -24.35 -11.11 -8.98
CA THR A 18 -23.41 -10.63 -7.96
C THR A 18 -22.74 -11.83 -7.28
N ARG A 19 -21.42 -11.84 -7.24
CA ARG A 19 -20.63 -12.85 -6.53
C ARG A 19 -19.69 -12.17 -5.55
N ARG A 20 -19.81 -12.46 -4.25
CA ARG A 20 -18.83 -12.00 -3.26
C ARG A 20 -17.50 -12.70 -3.50
N LEU A 21 -16.41 -11.94 -3.53
CA LEU A 21 -15.06 -12.46 -3.60
C LEU A 21 -14.53 -12.65 -2.17
N GLY A 22 -13.70 -13.69 -1.97
CA GLY A 22 -12.94 -13.87 -0.75
C GLY A 22 -11.72 -12.95 -0.77
N GLY A 23 -11.25 -12.56 0.40
CA GLY A 23 -10.04 -11.72 0.55
C GLY A 23 -10.36 -10.31 1.03
N GLY A 24 -9.49 -9.81 1.92
CA GLY A 24 -9.61 -8.49 2.53
C GLY A 24 -10.36 -8.53 3.87
N ASP A 25 -9.62 -8.41 4.98
CA ASP A 25 -10.21 -8.38 6.33
C ASP A 25 -10.94 -7.05 6.61
N LEU A 26 -10.72 -6.02 5.78
CA LEU A 26 -11.15 -4.64 6.02
C LEU A 26 -12.23 -4.14 5.04
N SER A 27 -12.56 -4.90 4.00
CA SER A 27 -13.52 -4.49 2.97
C SER A 27 -14.34 -5.69 2.43
N ALA A 28 -15.52 -5.39 1.90
CA ALA A 28 -16.31 -6.38 1.17
C ALA A 28 -16.17 -6.16 -0.35
N VAL A 29 -15.71 -7.19 -1.06
CA VAL A 29 -15.46 -7.13 -2.50
C VAL A 29 -16.41 -8.04 -3.24
N PHE A 30 -17.00 -7.53 -4.32
CA PHE A 30 -17.97 -8.24 -5.15
C PHE A 30 -17.59 -8.13 -6.63
N ARG A 31 -17.66 -9.25 -7.33
CA ARG A 31 -17.68 -9.27 -8.79
C ARG A 31 -19.12 -9.19 -9.26
N LEU A 32 -19.41 -8.16 -10.04
CA LEU A 32 -20.72 -7.95 -10.65
C LEU A 32 -20.64 -8.32 -12.13
N THR A 33 -21.64 -9.04 -12.62
CA THR A 33 -21.84 -9.28 -14.05
C THR A 33 -23.01 -8.40 -14.50
N LEU A 34 -22.78 -7.51 -15.44
CA LEU A 34 -23.80 -6.65 -16.01
C LEU A 34 -24.67 -7.43 -17.03
N ARG A 35 -25.87 -6.95 -17.34
CA ARG A 35 -26.75 -7.62 -18.33
C ARG A 35 -26.12 -7.72 -19.72
N GLY A 36 -25.16 -6.88 -20.06
CA GLY A 36 -24.36 -6.95 -21.29
C GLY A 36 -23.23 -8.00 -21.28
N GLY A 37 -23.05 -8.75 -20.20
CA GLY A 37 -21.99 -9.76 -20.04
C GLY A 37 -20.68 -9.20 -19.51
N GLU A 38 -20.47 -7.90 -19.46
CA GLU A 38 -19.30 -7.26 -18.90
C GLU A 38 -19.24 -7.44 -17.38
N ALA A 39 -18.03 -7.61 -16.85
CA ALA A 39 -17.79 -7.74 -15.42
C ALA A 39 -17.14 -6.48 -14.86
N LEU A 40 -17.45 -6.14 -13.61
CA LEU A 40 -16.79 -5.10 -12.83
C LEU A 40 -16.63 -5.55 -11.38
N ILE A 41 -15.76 -4.86 -10.65
CA ILE A 41 -15.58 -5.03 -9.21
C ILE A 41 -16.29 -3.90 -8.48
N ALA A 42 -17.09 -4.27 -7.47
CA ALA A 42 -17.63 -3.35 -6.48
C ALA A 42 -16.97 -3.62 -5.13
N LYS A 43 -16.29 -2.63 -4.57
CA LYS A 43 -15.67 -2.69 -3.25
C LYS A 43 -16.42 -1.78 -2.30
N GLN A 44 -16.81 -2.31 -1.15
CA GLN A 44 -17.40 -1.53 -0.07
C GLN A 44 -16.35 -1.33 1.03
N ALA A 45 -15.95 -0.09 1.24
CA ALA A 45 -14.96 0.32 2.24
C ALA A 45 -15.23 1.76 2.70
N ALA A 46 -14.92 2.07 3.94
CA ALA A 46 -15.09 3.43 4.48
C ALA A 46 -14.27 4.48 3.72
N ASN A 47 -13.15 4.08 3.13
CA ASN A 47 -12.20 4.92 2.39
C ASN A 47 -12.30 4.77 0.86
N ALA A 48 -13.42 4.26 0.32
CA ALA A 48 -13.61 3.96 -1.11
C ALA A 48 -13.25 5.15 -2.04
N VAL A 49 -13.64 6.38 -1.67
CA VAL A 49 -13.33 7.59 -2.46
C VAL A 49 -11.83 7.92 -2.42
N ALA A 50 -11.17 7.75 -1.27
CA ALA A 50 -9.73 7.96 -1.15
C ALA A 50 -8.94 6.93 -1.95
N GLU A 51 -9.33 5.65 -1.88
CA GLU A 51 -8.73 4.57 -2.67
C GLU A 51 -8.90 4.82 -4.19
N ALA A 52 -10.08 5.29 -4.62
CA ALA A 52 -10.29 5.66 -6.02
C ALA A 52 -9.32 6.75 -6.51
N ALA A 53 -9.03 7.75 -5.66
CA ALA A 53 -8.06 8.78 -5.99
C ALA A 53 -6.63 8.21 -6.10
N MET A 54 -6.27 7.26 -5.23
CA MET A 54 -4.97 6.58 -5.26
C MET A 54 -4.80 5.71 -6.51
N LEU A 55 -5.81 4.92 -6.88
CA LEU A 55 -5.80 4.12 -8.11
C LEU A 55 -5.63 4.99 -9.36
N ARG A 56 -6.35 6.12 -9.43
CA ARG A 56 -6.18 7.09 -10.52
C ARG A 56 -4.77 7.69 -10.55
N ALA A 57 -4.18 7.97 -9.39
CA ALA A 57 -2.81 8.49 -9.31
C ALA A 57 -1.79 7.46 -9.80
N ILE A 58 -1.93 6.18 -9.43
CA ILE A 58 -1.10 5.09 -9.95
C ILE A 58 -1.24 5.02 -11.48
N GLY A 59 -2.47 4.94 -12.00
CA GLY A 59 -2.73 4.87 -13.44
C GLY A 59 -2.14 6.05 -14.23
N ALA A 60 -2.17 7.25 -13.66
CA ALA A 60 -1.60 8.46 -14.26
C ALA A 60 -0.07 8.39 -14.46
N THR A 61 0.65 7.53 -13.70
CA THR A 61 2.10 7.28 -13.88
C THR A 61 2.40 6.36 -15.08
N GLY A 62 1.38 5.69 -15.61
CA GLY A 62 1.51 4.60 -16.56
C GLY A 62 1.86 3.25 -15.93
N ALA A 63 1.87 3.14 -14.60
CA ALA A 63 1.79 1.86 -13.91
C ALA A 63 0.35 1.34 -13.99
N PRO A 64 0.12 0.02 -14.16
CA PRO A 64 -1.22 -0.51 -14.32
C PRO A 64 -2.00 -0.46 -13.01
N ALA A 65 -3.22 0.06 -13.08
CA ALA A 65 -4.22 0.03 -12.01
C ALA A 65 -5.60 -0.20 -12.63
N PRO A 66 -6.58 -0.78 -11.90
CA PRO A 66 -7.93 -0.90 -12.43
C PRO A 66 -8.51 0.47 -12.77
N GLU A 67 -9.21 0.57 -13.90
CA GLU A 67 -9.97 1.77 -14.22
C GLU A 67 -11.06 2.01 -13.16
N VAL A 68 -11.07 3.20 -12.58
CA VAL A 68 -12.12 3.62 -11.63
C VAL A 68 -13.32 4.12 -12.40
N LEU A 69 -14.38 3.33 -12.40
CA LEU A 69 -15.65 3.65 -13.09
C LEU A 69 -16.51 4.65 -12.30
N ALA A 70 -16.61 4.47 -10.99
CA ALA A 70 -17.28 5.40 -10.08
C ALA A 70 -16.79 5.21 -8.64
N ALA A 71 -16.87 6.28 -7.83
CA ALA A 71 -16.65 6.19 -6.38
C ALA A 71 -17.52 7.22 -5.66
N GLU A 72 -18.31 6.76 -4.67
CA GLU A 72 -19.15 7.62 -3.86
C GLU A 72 -19.48 6.95 -2.52
N GLY A 73 -19.36 7.70 -1.41
CA GLY A 73 -19.59 7.19 -0.07
C GLY A 73 -18.65 6.01 0.23
N GLU A 74 -19.21 4.86 0.57
CA GLU A 74 -18.47 3.62 0.87
C GLU A 74 -18.27 2.72 -0.37
N TRP A 75 -18.64 3.15 -1.57
CA TRP A 75 -18.59 2.32 -2.76
C TRP A 75 -17.55 2.80 -3.76
N LEU A 76 -16.70 1.88 -4.19
CA LEU A 76 -15.79 1.99 -5.32
C LEU A 76 -16.17 0.94 -6.36
N LEU A 77 -16.44 1.41 -7.58
CA LEU A 77 -16.70 0.58 -8.76
C LEU A 77 -15.53 0.71 -9.71
N MET A 78 -14.95 -0.41 -10.10
CA MET A 78 -13.75 -0.45 -10.93
C MET A 78 -13.76 -1.63 -11.89
N GLU A 79 -12.89 -1.57 -12.87
CA GLU A 79 -12.65 -2.62 -13.85
C GLU A 79 -12.38 -3.96 -13.16
N ALA A 80 -12.92 -5.04 -13.74
CA ALA A 80 -12.58 -6.40 -13.33
C ALA A 80 -11.37 -6.89 -14.11
N ILE A 81 -10.23 -7.06 -13.42
CA ILE A 81 -9.00 -7.58 -14.03
C ILE A 81 -9.00 -9.10 -13.98
N GLU A 82 -8.80 -9.74 -15.12
CA GLU A 82 -8.61 -11.20 -15.20
C GLU A 82 -7.15 -11.54 -14.90
N THR A 83 -6.95 -12.57 -14.08
CA THR A 83 -5.62 -12.97 -13.60
C THR A 83 -5.48 -14.48 -13.70
N ASP A 84 -4.28 -14.95 -14.06
CA ASP A 84 -3.93 -16.36 -14.17
C ASP A 84 -2.53 -16.69 -13.65
N GLY A 85 -1.85 -15.71 -13.02
CA GLY A 85 -0.49 -15.82 -12.50
C GLY A 85 -0.35 -15.27 -11.08
N ALA A 86 0.88 -15.34 -10.59
CA ALA A 86 1.29 -14.77 -9.30
C ALA A 86 2.47 -13.81 -9.49
N VAL A 87 2.77 -12.98 -8.48
CA VAL A 87 3.89 -12.01 -8.53
C VAL A 87 5.22 -12.67 -8.89
N GLY A 88 5.41 -13.94 -8.50
CA GLY A 88 6.60 -14.74 -8.85
C GLY A 88 6.87 -14.89 -10.34
N ASP A 89 5.82 -14.82 -11.17
CA ASP A 89 5.90 -14.97 -12.61
C ASP A 89 6.25 -13.66 -13.33
N ALA A 90 6.15 -12.52 -12.65
CA ALA A 90 6.18 -11.18 -13.26
C ALA A 90 7.23 -10.23 -12.66
N TRP A 91 8.27 -10.73 -11.95
CA TRP A 91 9.29 -9.87 -11.32
C TRP A 91 9.93 -8.82 -12.25
N PRO A 92 10.34 -9.17 -13.49
CA PRO A 92 10.92 -8.15 -14.39
C PRO A 92 9.92 -7.05 -14.77
N ASP A 93 8.66 -7.42 -14.99
CA ASP A 93 7.62 -6.47 -15.35
C ASP A 93 7.25 -5.60 -14.13
N LEU A 94 7.17 -6.18 -12.92
CA LEU A 94 6.95 -5.43 -11.68
C LEU A 94 8.05 -4.39 -11.45
N ALA A 95 9.32 -4.73 -11.67
CA ALA A 95 10.41 -3.77 -11.54
C ALA A 95 10.23 -2.57 -12.49
N HIS A 96 9.81 -2.84 -13.73
CA HIS A 96 9.52 -1.79 -14.70
C HIS A 96 8.34 -0.91 -14.28
N MET A 97 7.25 -1.53 -13.77
CA MET A 97 6.07 -0.78 -13.30
C MET A 97 6.38 0.07 -12.07
N LEU A 98 7.18 -0.45 -11.12
CA LEU A 98 7.65 0.34 -9.97
C LEU A 98 8.55 1.50 -10.40
N GLY A 99 9.37 1.31 -11.42
CA GLY A 99 10.14 2.41 -12.01
C GLY A 99 9.26 3.55 -12.52
N ARG A 100 8.12 3.26 -13.16
CA ARG A 100 7.13 4.27 -13.57
C ARG A 100 6.45 4.94 -12.38
N LEU A 101 5.98 4.15 -11.43
CA LEU A 101 5.31 4.63 -10.23
C LEU A 101 6.20 5.59 -9.44
N HIS A 102 7.42 5.15 -9.15
CA HIS A 102 8.37 5.92 -8.35
C HIS A 102 9.00 7.11 -9.08
N ALA A 103 8.89 7.21 -10.41
CA ALA A 103 9.31 8.39 -11.16
C ALA A 103 8.37 9.59 -10.97
N ALA A 104 7.13 9.35 -10.54
CA ALA A 104 6.21 10.42 -10.17
C ALA A 104 6.57 10.95 -8.77
N THR A 105 7.00 12.21 -8.69
CA THR A 105 7.47 12.82 -7.44
C THR A 105 6.65 14.05 -7.06
N ALA A 106 6.68 14.40 -5.77
CA ALA A 106 6.09 15.61 -5.22
C ALA A 106 7.15 16.47 -4.50
N PRO A 107 6.86 17.74 -4.18
CA PRO A 107 7.77 18.59 -3.41
C PRO A 107 7.89 18.15 -1.94
N ASP A 108 6.84 17.58 -1.36
CA ASP A 108 6.73 17.18 0.03
C ASP A 108 6.35 15.70 0.16
N TYR A 109 6.66 15.11 1.32
CA TYR A 109 6.26 13.75 1.70
C TYR A 109 4.84 13.75 2.24
N GLY A 110 4.07 12.68 2.00
CA GLY A 110 2.69 12.53 2.45
C GLY A 110 1.67 12.47 1.32
N TRP A 111 0.40 12.66 1.67
CA TRP A 111 -0.73 12.59 0.75
C TRP A 111 -1.79 13.61 1.13
N PRO A 112 -2.57 14.17 0.16
CA PRO A 112 -3.58 15.19 0.45
C PRO A 112 -4.70 14.74 1.40
N THR A 113 -4.99 13.43 1.43
CA THR A 113 -6.03 12.86 2.27
C THR A 113 -5.45 11.82 3.21
N GLU A 114 -6.09 11.66 4.36
CA GLU A 114 -5.78 10.57 5.28
C GLU A 114 -6.34 9.26 4.75
N HIS A 115 -5.80 8.16 5.23
CA HIS A 115 -6.22 6.81 4.92
C HIS A 115 -6.34 6.00 6.20
N ASP A 116 -7.18 4.96 6.20
CA ASP A 116 -7.35 4.11 7.37
C ASP A 116 -7.22 2.63 6.98
N PHE A 117 -6.46 1.88 7.76
CA PHE A 117 -6.52 0.42 7.76
C PHE A 117 -7.45 -0.04 8.88
N GLY A 118 -8.76 -0.08 8.61
CA GLY A 118 -9.75 -0.36 9.62
C GLY A 118 -9.65 0.62 10.80
N PRO A 119 -9.32 0.16 12.03
CA PRO A 119 -9.18 1.03 13.19
C PRO A 119 -7.83 1.78 13.25
N VAL A 120 -6.90 1.52 12.33
CA VAL A 120 -5.58 2.15 12.32
C VAL A 120 -5.57 3.31 11.36
N ARG A 121 -5.69 4.53 11.90
CA ARG A 121 -5.58 5.77 11.14
C ARG A 121 -4.16 6.00 10.67
N ILE A 122 -4.00 6.40 9.42
CA ILE A 122 -2.72 6.73 8.80
C ILE A 122 -2.72 8.22 8.49
N GLU A 123 -1.91 8.94 9.24
CA GLU A 123 -1.70 10.37 9.00
C GLU A 123 -0.78 10.57 7.81
N ASN A 124 -1.28 11.33 6.82
CA ASN A 124 -0.55 11.62 5.59
C ASN A 124 -0.30 13.10 5.36
N ARG A 125 -0.56 13.96 6.35
CA ARG A 125 -0.35 15.42 6.23
C ARG A 125 1.06 15.70 5.69
N PRO A 126 1.18 16.48 4.60
CA PRO A 126 2.47 16.75 3.97
C PRO A 126 3.49 17.35 4.91
N ALA A 127 4.76 16.96 4.73
CA ALA A 127 5.91 17.49 5.46
C ALA A 127 7.17 17.52 4.56
N PRO A 128 8.05 18.53 4.68
CA PRO A 128 9.22 18.68 3.81
C PRO A 128 10.45 17.88 4.26
N ASP A 129 10.41 17.28 5.45
CA ASP A 129 11.52 16.54 6.06
C ASP A 129 11.17 15.06 6.19
N TRP A 130 11.98 14.19 5.60
CA TRP A 130 11.67 12.77 5.55
C TRP A 130 11.84 12.05 6.90
N PRO A 131 12.97 12.17 7.61
CA PRO A 131 13.12 11.58 8.93
C PRO A 131 12.02 12.01 9.90
N LEU A 132 11.65 13.29 9.89
CA LEU A 132 10.58 13.82 10.73
C LEU A 132 9.20 13.25 10.33
N PHE A 133 8.89 13.20 9.02
CA PHE A 133 7.67 12.59 8.54
C PHE A 133 7.57 11.13 9.00
N TRP A 134 8.67 10.36 8.84
CA TRP A 134 8.70 8.95 9.23
C TRP A 134 8.56 8.78 10.74
N ALA A 135 9.27 9.61 11.53
CA ALA A 135 9.14 9.61 12.98
C ALA A 135 7.70 9.84 13.42
N GLU A 136 7.12 10.96 13.04
CA GLU A 136 5.82 11.40 13.56
C GLU A 136 4.65 10.58 12.99
N ARG A 137 4.66 10.33 11.66
CA ARG A 137 3.50 9.76 10.95
C ARG A 137 3.55 8.24 10.80
N ARG A 138 4.71 7.61 11.06
CA ARG A 138 4.90 6.16 10.85
C ARG A 138 5.35 5.40 12.10
N LEU A 139 5.98 6.07 13.07
CA LEU A 139 6.44 5.42 14.30
C LEU A 139 5.73 5.94 15.56
N LEU A 140 5.83 7.23 15.86
CA LEU A 140 5.34 7.81 17.11
C LEU A 140 3.81 7.79 17.23
N CYS A 141 3.08 7.82 16.13
CA CYS A 141 1.61 7.69 16.10
C CYS A 141 1.10 6.34 16.67
N HIS A 142 1.99 5.34 16.80
CA HIS A 142 1.63 4.05 17.38
C HIS A 142 1.82 3.99 18.91
N LEU A 143 2.56 4.91 19.53
CA LEU A 143 2.94 4.85 20.94
C LEU A 143 1.76 4.61 21.91
N PRO A 144 0.58 5.24 21.74
CA PRO A 144 -0.57 5.01 22.63
C PRO A 144 -1.08 3.56 22.66
N PHE A 145 -0.68 2.74 21.69
CA PHE A 145 -1.16 1.38 21.49
C PHE A 145 -0.10 0.32 21.79
N LEU A 146 1.10 0.73 22.21
CA LEU A 146 2.23 -0.15 22.47
C LEU A 146 2.44 -0.37 23.97
N SER A 147 3.11 -1.46 24.34
CA SER A 147 3.60 -1.63 25.70
C SER A 147 4.59 -0.51 26.05
N PRO A 148 4.70 -0.10 27.33
CA PRO A 148 5.61 0.97 27.73
C PRO A 148 7.07 0.73 27.34
N ASP A 149 7.52 -0.52 27.32
CA ASP A 149 8.89 -0.85 26.94
C ASP A 149 9.11 -0.70 25.43
N LEU A 150 8.25 -1.29 24.63
CA LEU A 150 8.30 -1.17 23.17
C LEU A 150 8.16 0.31 22.76
N GLY A 151 7.24 1.06 23.38
CA GLY A 151 7.05 2.48 23.11
C GLY A 151 8.31 3.32 23.37
N ARG A 152 9.02 3.07 24.49
CA ARG A 152 10.30 3.77 24.77
C ARG A 152 11.37 3.48 23.71
N ARG A 153 11.46 2.26 23.21
CA ARG A 153 12.44 1.87 22.18
C ARG A 153 12.11 2.51 20.84
N ILE A 154 10.84 2.49 20.44
CA ILE A 154 10.37 3.19 19.23
C ILE A 154 10.65 4.69 19.33
N ALA A 155 10.37 5.34 20.47
CA ALA A 155 10.65 6.75 20.65
C ALA A 155 12.15 7.08 20.52
N ARG A 156 13.03 6.27 21.14
CA ARG A 156 14.50 6.44 21.00
C ARG A 156 14.98 6.28 19.56
N LEU A 157 14.41 5.34 18.80
CA LEU A 157 14.73 5.21 17.38
C LEU A 157 14.23 6.44 16.60
N ALA A 158 13.00 6.88 16.86
CA ALA A 158 12.40 8.05 16.21
C ALA A 158 13.26 9.32 16.41
N ASP A 159 13.81 9.54 17.61
CA ASP A 159 14.72 10.66 17.92
C ASP A 159 16.04 10.60 17.12
N ARG A 160 16.41 9.45 16.59
CA ARG A 160 17.68 9.22 15.88
C ARG A 160 17.52 8.88 14.40
N LEU A 161 16.33 8.99 13.83
CA LEU A 161 16.09 8.63 12.44
C LEU A 161 16.97 9.42 11.45
N ALA A 162 17.33 10.66 11.76
CA ALA A 162 18.24 11.46 10.94
C ALA A 162 19.65 10.83 10.81
N ASP A 163 20.07 9.96 11.75
CA ASP A 163 21.33 9.24 11.69
C ASP A 163 21.24 8.01 10.75
N HIS A 164 20.03 7.54 10.44
CA HIS A 164 19.79 6.29 9.75
C HIS A 164 19.15 6.43 8.37
N LEU A 165 18.31 7.46 8.19
CA LEU A 165 17.56 7.67 6.96
C LEU A 165 18.16 8.82 6.14
N PRO A 166 18.04 8.80 4.81
CA PRO A 166 18.43 9.94 3.98
C PRO A 166 17.59 11.16 4.36
N ALA A 167 18.25 12.33 4.47
CA ALA A 167 17.58 13.55 4.88
C ALA A 167 16.47 13.98 3.92
N ARG A 168 16.69 13.81 2.61
CA ARG A 168 15.76 14.21 1.55
C ARG A 168 15.82 13.27 0.35
N PRO A 169 15.33 12.00 0.47
CA PRO A 169 15.14 11.16 -0.70
C PRO A 169 14.10 11.80 -1.64
N ALA A 170 14.10 11.42 -2.91
CA ALA A 170 13.02 11.83 -3.80
C ALA A 170 11.67 11.40 -3.21
N ALA A 171 10.72 12.33 -3.08
CA ALA A 171 9.39 12.05 -2.60
C ALA A 171 8.58 11.34 -3.72
N ALA A 172 8.90 10.07 -3.94
CA ALA A 172 8.29 9.24 -4.97
C ALA A 172 6.86 8.85 -4.60
N LEU A 173 5.98 8.72 -5.57
CA LEU A 173 4.67 8.13 -5.36
C LEU A 173 4.82 6.66 -5.01
N LEU A 174 4.37 6.27 -3.83
CA LEU A 174 4.41 4.90 -3.35
C LEU A 174 3.07 4.20 -3.55
N HIS A 175 3.09 2.89 -3.72
CA HIS A 175 1.91 2.05 -3.54
C HIS A 175 1.45 2.08 -2.08
N GLY A 176 2.40 2.04 -1.15
CA GLY A 176 2.19 2.17 0.30
C GLY A 176 1.74 0.89 1.00
N ASP A 177 1.21 -0.09 0.26
CA ASP A 177 0.87 -1.44 0.75
C ASP A 177 1.29 -2.50 -0.30
N LEU A 178 2.55 -2.45 -0.75
CA LEU A 178 3.05 -3.29 -1.83
C LEU A 178 3.47 -4.67 -1.32
N TRP A 179 2.69 -5.68 -1.66
CA TRP A 179 3.01 -7.09 -1.46
C TRP A 179 2.36 -7.94 -2.56
N GLY A 180 2.75 -9.22 -2.68
CA GLY A 180 2.31 -10.07 -3.79
C GLY A 180 0.80 -10.21 -3.95
N GLY A 181 0.02 -10.10 -2.86
CA GLY A 181 -1.44 -10.13 -2.92
C GLY A 181 -2.07 -8.90 -3.57
N ASN A 182 -1.35 -7.77 -3.59
CA ASN A 182 -1.81 -6.52 -4.20
C ASN A 182 -1.26 -6.32 -5.63
N VAL A 183 -0.59 -7.34 -6.20
CA VAL A 183 -0.06 -7.36 -7.57
C VAL A 183 -0.84 -8.38 -8.38
N LEU A 184 -1.76 -7.93 -9.20
CA LEU A 184 -2.50 -8.79 -10.11
C LEU A 184 -1.65 -9.11 -11.35
N VAL A 185 -1.55 -10.40 -11.71
CA VAL A 185 -0.69 -10.87 -12.80
C VAL A 185 -1.52 -11.63 -13.82
N ALA A 186 -1.28 -11.32 -15.10
CA ALA A 186 -1.80 -12.06 -16.25
C ALA A 186 -0.62 -12.54 -17.11
N GLY A 187 -0.43 -13.83 -17.22
CA GLY A 187 0.74 -14.46 -17.82
C GLY A 187 2.01 -14.09 -17.04
N LYS A 188 2.89 -13.29 -17.65
CA LYS A 188 4.14 -12.78 -17.07
C LYS A 188 4.14 -11.27 -16.90
N ARG A 189 2.99 -10.65 -16.90
CA ARG A 189 2.85 -9.19 -16.80
C ARG A 189 2.01 -8.79 -15.61
N VAL A 190 2.39 -7.69 -15.00
CA VAL A 190 1.56 -7.01 -13.99
C VAL A 190 0.34 -6.43 -14.70
N ALA A 191 -0.82 -7.01 -14.41
CA ALA A 191 -2.08 -6.55 -14.98
C ALA A 191 -2.66 -5.36 -14.23
N ALA A 192 -2.48 -5.32 -12.90
CA ALA A 192 -2.85 -4.16 -12.08
C ALA A 192 -2.17 -4.20 -10.70
N LEU A 193 -1.98 -3.01 -10.11
CA LEU A 193 -1.71 -2.79 -8.70
C LEU A 193 -3.03 -2.39 -8.04
N ILE A 194 -3.41 -3.07 -6.95
CA ILE A 194 -4.69 -2.87 -6.25
C ILE A 194 -4.49 -2.60 -4.77
N ASP A 195 -5.54 -2.15 -4.09
CA ASP A 195 -5.57 -1.90 -2.64
C ASP A 195 -4.43 -0.96 -2.17
N PRO A 196 -4.22 0.19 -2.84
CA PRO A 196 -3.14 1.09 -2.50
C PRO A 196 -3.41 1.86 -1.20
N ALA A 197 -2.32 2.22 -0.52
CA ALA A 197 -2.27 3.20 0.58
C ALA A 197 -1.28 4.32 0.21
N CYS A 198 -1.49 4.98 -0.93
CA CYS A 198 -0.55 5.89 -1.55
C CYS A 198 -0.16 7.07 -0.66
N TYR A 199 1.11 7.41 -0.72
CA TYR A 199 1.68 8.68 -0.30
C TYR A 199 3.02 8.91 -1.01
N HIS A 200 3.52 10.14 -0.98
CA HIS A 200 4.85 10.43 -1.48
C HIS A 200 5.88 10.19 -0.38
N GLY A 201 6.91 9.42 -0.69
CA GLY A 201 7.93 9.00 0.26
C GLY A 201 9.18 8.42 -0.40
N ASP A 202 10.07 7.87 0.43
CA ASP A 202 11.22 7.12 -0.08
C ASP A 202 10.75 5.81 -0.71
N ARG A 203 11.12 5.59 -1.98
CA ARG A 203 10.75 4.37 -2.74
C ARG A 203 11.17 3.06 -2.08
N GLU A 204 12.16 3.10 -1.18
CA GLU A 204 12.58 1.92 -0.42
C GLU A 204 11.50 1.38 0.52
N VAL A 205 10.49 2.18 0.86
CA VAL A 205 9.36 1.75 1.67
C VAL A 205 8.54 0.67 0.98
N ASP A 206 8.25 0.82 -0.33
CA ASP A 206 7.55 -0.23 -1.09
C ASP A 206 8.39 -1.50 -1.17
N VAL A 207 9.72 -1.38 -1.29
CA VAL A 207 10.63 -2.54 -1.26
C VAL A 207 10.63 -3.21 0.11
N ALA A 208 10.57 -2.42 1.18
CA ALA A 208 10.51 -2.95 2.55
C ALA A 208 9.23 -3.75 2.79
N MET A 209 8.08 -3.26 2.31
CA MET A 209 6.80 -3.95 2.40
C MET A 209 6.82 -5.23 1.56
N LEU A 210 7.24 -5.16 0.30
CA LEU A 210 7.33 -6.32 -0.59
C LEU A 210 8.22 -7.42 -0.02
N THR A 211 9.40 -7.07 0.49
CA THR A 211 10.37 -8.04 1.04
C THR A 211 10.02 -8.52 2.46
N LEU A 212 8.99 -7.98 3.08
CA LEU A 212 8.45 -8.47 4.34
C LEU A 212 7.58 -9.71 4.14
N PHE A 213 6.79 -9.74 3.08
CA PHE A 213 5.82 -10.81 2.80
C PHE A 213 6.21 -11.70 1.63
N ASP A 214 7.03 -11.20 0.70
CA ASP A 214 7.47 -11.92 -0.48
C ASP A 214 8.99 -12.14 -0.48
N ARG A 215 9.47 -12.95 -1.42
CA ARG A 215 10.89 -13.24 -1.61
C ARG A 215 11.31 -12.90 -3.04
N PRO A 216 11.42 -11.61 -3.39
CA PRO A 216 11.85 -11.23 -4.71
C PRO A 216 13.27 -11.76 -4.99
N PRO A 217 13.54 -12.22 -6.21
CA PRO A 217 14.86 -12.71 -6.57
C PRO A 217 15.87 -11.55 -6.61
N ARG A 218 17.15 -11.88 -6.44
CA ARG A 218 18.24 -10.89 -6.38
C ARG A 218 18.28 -9.96 -7.59
N PHE A 219 18.07 -10.49 -8.79
CA PHE A 219 18.07 -9.68 -10.02
C PHE A 219 16.99 -8.59 -10.02
N PHE A 220 15.82 -8.85 -9.37
CA PHE A 220 14.76 -7.86 -9.22
C PHE A 220 15.24 -6.69 -8.34
N LEU A 221 15.80 -6.99 -7.18
CA LEU A 221 16.31 -5.96 -6.26
C LEU A 221 17.43 -5.13 -6.91
N GLU A 222 18.34 -5.79 -7.63
CA GLU A 222 19.42 -5.13 -8.38
C GLU A 222 18.89 -4.22 -9.48
N SER A 223 17.80 -4.61 -10.17
CA SER A 223 17.18 -3.83 -11.24
C SER A 223 16.48 -2.55 -10.78
N LEU A 224 16.14 -2.45 -9.48
CA LEU A 224 15.50 -1.25 -8.93
C LEU A 224 16.47 -0.08 -8.77
N GLY A 225 17.79 -0.29 -8.85
CA GLY A 225 18.79 0.77 -8.73
C GLY A 225 18.69 1.53 -7.42
N LEU A 226 18.55 0.80 -6.30
CA LEU A 226 18.50 1.38 -4.95
C LEU A 226 19.88 1.85 -4.51
N ASP A 227 19.93 2.83 -3.61
CA ASP A 227 21.17 3.34 -3.05
C ASP A 227 21.89 2.28 -2.20
N SER A 228 23.23 2.33 -2.14
CA SER A 228 24.04 1.29 -1.49
C SER A 228 23.67 0.97 -0.04
N GLY A 229 23.15 1.92 0.72
CA GLY A 229 22.72 1.72 2.12
C GLY A 229 21.27 1.23 2.29
N TRP A 230 20.58 0.82 1.21
CA TRP A 230 19.19 0.38 1.31
C TRP A 230 18.96 -0.84 2.22
N PRO A 231 19.85 -1.84 2.28
CA PRO A 231 19.60 -3.02 3.13
C PRO A 231 19.59 -2.67 4.62
N GLU A 232 20.41 -1.71 5.06
CA GLU A 232 20.49 -1.25 6.45
C GLU A 232 19.26 -0.46 6.87
N ARG A 233 18.57 0.19 5.92
CA ARG A 233 17.34 0.96 6.16
C ARG A 233 16.07 0.08 6.18
N GLN A 234 16.12 -1.11 5.57
CA GLN A 234 14.95 -1.99 5.48
C GLN A 234 14.29 -2.31 6.83
N PRO A 235 15.03 -2.63 7.91
CA PRO A 235 14.40 -2.89 9.20
C PRO A 235 13.61 -1.69 9.72
N ILE A 236 14.08 -0.45 9.48
CA ILE A 236 13.39 0.78 9.89
C ILE A 236 12.09 0.94 9.11
N TYR A 237 12.12 0.77 7.79
CA TYR A 237 10.93 0.91 6.95
C TYR A 237 9.90 -0.21 7.21
N ARG A 238 10.34 -1.42 7.54
CA ARG A 238 9.47 -2.55 7.92
C ARG A 238 8.76 -2.34 9.26
N LEU A 239 9.30 -1.51 10.16
CA LEU A 239 8.63 -1.25 11.44
C LEU A 239 7.23 -0.71 11.26
N TRP A 240 6.99 0.18 10.29
CA TRP A 240 5.66 0.73 10.10
C TRP A 240 4.59 -0.32 9.75
N PRO A 241 4.71 -1.13 8.68
CA PRO A 241 3.72 -2.18 8.43
C PRO A 241 3.62 -3.19 9.58
N LEU A 242 4.73 -3.52 10.25
CA LEU A 242 4.72 -4.42 11.40
C LEU A 242 3.95 -3.85 12.59
N LEU A 243 4.05 -2.53 12.87
CA LEU A 243 3.29 -1.85 13.92
C LEU A 243 1.80 -1.76 13.55
N VAL A 244 1.47 -1.53 12.28
CA VAL A 244 0.09 -1.61 11.79
C VAL A 244 -0.48 -3.01 12.02
N HIS A 245 0.24 -4.05 11.61
CA HIS A 245 -0.18 -5.43 11.79
C HIS A 245 -0.28 -5.84 13.27
N LEU A 246 0.64 -5.36 14.12
CA LEU A 246 0.56 -5.57 15.56
C LEU A 246 -0.74 -5.01 16.16
N ARG A 247 -1.19 -3.84 15.68
CA ARG A 247 -2.45 -3.22 16.13
C ARG A 247 -3.69 -3.92 15.57
N LEU A 248 -3.63 -4.47 14.36
CA LEU A 248 -4.74 -5.17 13.71
C LEU A 248 -4.89 -6.62 14.18
N PHE A 249 -3.78 -7.32 14.34
CA PHE A 249 -3.75 -8.78 14.51
C PHE A 249 -3.10 -9.25 15.82
N GLY A 250 -2.72 -8.30 16.69
CA GLY A 250 -2.22 -8.59 18.03
C GLY A 250 -0.81 -9.18 18.08
N ASP A 251 -0.50 -9.88 19.19
CA ASP A 251 0.85 -10.28 19.57
C ASP A 251 1.57 -11.22 18.60
N SER A 252 0.88 -11.79 17.62
CA SER A 252 1.51 -12.60 16.56
C SER A 252 2.59 -11.83 15.79
N TYR A 253 2.51 -10.50 15.75
CA TYR A 253 3.48 -9.63 15.10
C TYR A 253 4.55 -9.04 16.04
N ALA A 254 4.43 -9.24 17.36
CA ALA A 254 5.36 -8.67 18.34
C ALA A 254 6.83 -9.08 18.09
N ASN A 255 7.07 -10.37 17.83
CA ASN A 255 8.42 -10.88 17.55
C ASN A 255 9.04 -10.29 16.27
N PHE A 256 8.26 -9.95 15.27
CA PHE A 256 8.76 -9.31 14.04
C PHE A 256 9.17 -7.86 14.30
N VAL A 257 8.37 -7.11 15.08
CA VAL A 257 8.73 -5.75 15.53
C VAL A 257 10.02 -5.78 16.35
N GLU A 258 10.13 -6.71 17.32
CA GLU A 258 11.33 -6.91 18.14
C GLU A 258 12.57 -7.22 17.30
N THR A 259 12.43 -8.06 16.29
CA THR A 259 13.52 -8.41 15.38
C THR A 259 13.98 -7.22 14.56
N ALA A 260 13.04 -6.42 14.05
CA ALA A 260 13.36 -5.22 13.28
C ALA A 260 14.07 -4.17 14.14
N LEU A 261 13.63 -3.94 15.39
CA LEU A 261 14.29 -3.02 16.33
C LEU A 261 15.71 -3.45 16.68
N ARG A 262 15.91 -4.75 16.99
CA ARG A 262 17.26 -5.26 17.28
C ARG A 262 18.20 -5.14 16.09
N ALA A 263 17.72 -5.31 14.87
CA ALA A 263 18.54 -5.17 13.67
C ALA A 263 19.11 -3.75 13.48
N VAL A 264 18.50 -2.74 14.11
CA VAL A 264 18.98 -1.34 14.08
C VAL A 264 19.51 -0.85 15.43
N GLY A 265 19.73 -1.76 16.39
CA GLY A 265 20.39 -1.46 17.67
C GLY A 265 19.49 -0.89 18.78
N PHE A 266 18.19 -1.10 18.67
CA PHE A 266 17.20 -0.62 19.66
C PHE A 266 16.42 -1.72 20.35
#